data_130083e25363f238cf1475b2d032c00f
#
_entry.id   130083e25363f238cf1475b2d032c00f
#
_cell.length_a   1.000
_cell.length_b   1.000
_cell.length_c   1.000
_cell.angle_alpha   90.00
_cell.angle_beta   90.00
_cell.angle_gamma   90.00
#
_symmetry.space_group_name_H-M   'P 1'
#
loop_
_entity.id
_entity.type
_entity.pdbx_description
1 polymer ?
#
loop_
_entity_poly.entity_id
_entity_poly.type
_entity_poly.pdbx_seq_one_letter_code
_entity_poly.pdbx_strand_id
1 'polypeptide(L)'
;MSTGFELTARAINDLDEIWSYIARDSVRAANRVESAMFAACDSLAKHPLLGSKRIEITALPVRFWTVSKFPNYIVVYRPDTNPLQIVTVLHGKRNIKAVLDESSSL
;
A
#
# COMPACT_ATOMS: atom_id res chain seq x y z
N MET A 1 0.07 20.45 9.47
CA MET A 1 1.16 19.96 8.64
C MET A 1 0.67 18.80 7.80
N SER A 2 0.96 18.81 6.51
CA SER A 2 0.59 17.72 5.62
C SER A 2 1.31 16.44 6.00
N THR A 3 0.62 15.30 5.99
CA THR A 3 1.24 13.99 6.20
C THR A 3 2.11 13.57 5.02
N GLY A 4 1.97 14.23 3.88
CA GLY A 4 2.67 13.86 2.66
C GLY A 4 1.99 12.75 1.86
N PHE A 5 1.10 11.99 2.46
CA PHE A 5 0.33 10.96 1.76
C PHE A 5 -1.10 10.90 2.27
N GLU A 6 -1.97 10.33 1.46
CA GLU A 6 -3.36 10.06 1.84
C GLU A 6 -3.73 8.65 1.40
N LEU A 7 -4.70 8.07 2.11
CA LEU A 7 -5.15 6.71 1.83
C LEU A 7 -6.51 6.76 1.15
N THR A 8 -6.67 5.99 0.07
CA THR A 8 -8.00 5.78 -0.50
C THR A 8 -8.86 4.97 0.46
N ALA A 9 -10.17 4.97 0.26
CA ALA A 9 -11.08 4.14 1.06
C ALA A 9 -10.65 2.67 0.99
N ARG A 10 -10.20 2.22 -0.17
CA ARG A 10 -9.70 0.85 -0.34
C ARG A 10 -8.46 0.60 0.50
N ALA A 11 -7.50 1.51 0.48
CA ALA A 11 -6.26 1.36 1.25
C ALA A 11 -6.55 1.32 2.75
N ILE A 12 -7.48 2.16 3.22
CA ILE A 12 -7.91 2.14 4.63
C ILE A 12 -8.48 0.78 4.99
N ASN A 13 -9.37 0.25 4.15
CA ASN A 13 -9.97 -1.04 4.38
C ASN A 13 -8.92 -2.16 4.35
N ASP A 14 -7.97 -2.11 3.43
CA ASP A 14 -6.88 -3.09 3.34
C ASP A 14 -6.07 -3.12 4.63
N LEU A 15 -5.69 -1.96 5.14
CA LEU A 15 -4.91 -1.86 6.38
C LEU A 15 -5.71 -2.38 7.57
N ASP A 16 -6.99 -2.07 7.62
CA ASP A 16 -7.89 -2.53 8.68
C ASP A 16 -7.99 -4.05 8.70
N GLU A 17 -8.17 -4.66 7.53
CA GLU A 17 -8.24 -6.11 7.40
C GLU A 17 -6.93 -6.78 7.80
N ILE A 18 -5.80 -6.23 7.37
CA ILE A 18 -4.47 -6.75 7.69
C ILE A 18 -4.25 -6.68 9.20
N TRP A 19 -4.54 -5.51 9.80
CA TRP A 19 -4.38 -5.33 11.24
C TRP A 19 -5.24 -6.30 12.03
N SER A 20 -6.52 -6.40 11.66
CA SER A 20 -7.47 -7.26 12.36
C SER A 20 -7.08 -8.73 12.26
N TYR A 21 -6.61 -9.16 11.11
CA TYR A 21 -6.16 -10.53 10.90
C TYR A 21 -4.97 -10.89 11.81
N ILE A 22 -3.97 -10.02 11.86
CA ILE A 22 -2.77 -10.26 12.68
C ILE A 22 -3.10 -10.13 14.17
N ALA A 23 -3.96 -9.17 14.52
CA ALA A 23 -4.33 -8.92 15.91
C ALA A 23 -5.07 -10.09 16.57
N ARG A 24 -5.65 -10.97 15.78
CA ARG A 24 -6.28 -12.19 16.30
C ARG A 24 -5.27 -13.06 17.07
N ASP A 25 -4.00 -13.03 16.64
CA ASP A 25 -2.93 -13.76 17.31
C ASP A 25 -2.08 -12.85 18.20
N SER A 26 -1.84 -11.61 17.76
CA SER A 26 -0.97 -10.69 18.50
C SER A 26 -1.24 -9.24 18.10
N VAL A 27 -1.79 -8.46 19.02
CA VAL A 27 -1.98 -7.02 18.83
C VAL A 27 -0.63 -6.32 18.66
N ARG A 28 0.39 -6.76 19.40
CA ARG A 28 1.73 -6.19 19.27
C ARG A 28 2.28 -6.37 17.86
N ALA A 29 2.12 -7.57 17.30
CA ALA A 29 2.57 -7.85 15.93
C ALA A 29 1.79 -7.00 14.92
N ALA A 30 0.47 -6.87 15.09
CA ALA A 30 -0.37 -6.04 14.22
C ALA A 30 0.11 -4.59 14.23
N ASN A 31 0.41 -4.05 15.40
CA ASN A 31 0.90 -2.68 15.54
C ASN A 31 2.25 -2.48 14.86
N ARG A 32 3.14 -3.47 14.93
CA ARG A 32 4.45 -3.38 14.27
C ARG A 32 4.31 -3.37 12.75
N VAL A 33 3.43 -4.19 12.21
CA VAL A 33 3.18 -4.23 10.76
C VAL A 33 2.58 -2.90 10.30
N GLU A 34 1.59 -2.39 11.03
CA GLU A 34 0.97 -1.10 10.72
C GLU A 34 1.99 0.04 10.72
N SER A 35 2.85 0.09 11.75
CA SER A 35 3.89 1.12 11.83
C SER A 35 4.85 1.04 10.65
N ALA A 36 5.24 -0.17 10.24
CA ALA A 36 6.13 -0.36 9.10
C ALA A 36 5.48 0.11 7.80
N MET A 37 4.17 -0.12 7.65
CA MET A 37 3.44 0.33 6.46
C MET A 37 3.35 1.84 6.40
N PHE A 38 3.04 2.50 7.51
CA PHE A 38 3.00 3.97 7.54
C PHE A 38 4.39 4.57 7.30
N ALA A 39 5.44 3.96 7.83
CA ALA A 39 6.80 4.39 7.56
C ALA A 39 7.15 4.27 6.08
N ALA A 40 6.72 3.19 5.43
CA ALA A 40 6.90 3.00 4.00
C ALA A 40 6.17 4.09 3.20
N CYS A 41 4.91 4.36 3.54
CA CYS A 41 4.13 5.41 2.89
C CYS A 41 4.78 6.78 3.04
N ASP A 42 5.32 7.07 4.21
CA ASP A 42 6.01 8.33 4.48
C ASP A 42 7.26 8.47 3.62
N SER A 43 8.05 7.40 3.49
CA SER A 43 9.22 7.38 2.62
C SER A 43 8.85 7.58 1.16
N LEU A 44 7.77 6.94 0.71
CA LEU A 44 7.29 7.09 -0.67
C LEU A 44 6.80 8.51 -0.95
N ALA A 45 6.19 9.16 0.04
CA ALA A 45 5.76 10.55 -0.10
C ALA A 45 6.95 11.47 -0.32
N LYS A 46 8.09 11.18 0.32
CA LYS A 46 9.32 11.95 0.14
C LYS A 46 10.06 11.60 -1.16
N HIS A 47 9.93 10.36 -1.61
CA HIS A 47 10.63 9.85 -2.79
C HIS A 47 9.67 9.03 -3.66
N PRO A 48 8.77 9.70 -4.40
CA PRO A 48 7.69 8.99 -5.12
C PRO A 48 8.15 8.01 -6.20
N LEU A 49 9.39 8.13 -6.65
CA LEU A 49 9.90 7.26 -7.70
C LEU A 49 10.63 6.02 -7.18
N LEU A 50 10.62 5.80 -5.85
CA LEU A 50 11.26 4.62 -5.25
C LEU A 50 10.64 3.30 -5.72
N GLY A 51 9.31 3.25 -5.80
CA GLY A 51 8.61 2.06 -6.27
C GLY A 51 8.81 1.82 -7.75
N SER A 52 8.46 0.63 -8.19
CA SER A 52 8.64 0.20 -9.57
C SER A 52 7.31 0.18 -10.33
N LYS A 53 7.36 0.54 -11.60
CA LYS A 53 6.23 0.29 -12.50
C LYS A 53 6.19 -1.20 -12.83
N ARG A 54 4.98 -1.73 -12.93
CA ARG A 54 4.78 -3.13 -13.29
C ARG A 54 3.81 -3.18 -14.48
N ILE A 55 4.31 -2.78 -15.64
CA ILE A 55 3.49 -2.69 -16.86
C ILE A 55 2.96 -4.06 -17.30
N GLU A 56 3.62 -5.13 -16.93
CA GLU A 56 3.16 -6.49 -17.19
C GLU A 56 1.94 -6.88 -16.34
N ILE A 57 1.69 -6.12 -15.26
CA ILE A 57 0.55 -6.36 -14.37
C ILE A 57 -0.58 -5.40 -14.66
N THR A 58 -0.27 -4.12 -14.88
CA THR A 58 -1.28 -3.10 -15.05
C THR A 58 -0.80 -1.94 -15.91
N ALA A 59 -1.72 -1.36 -16.68
CA ALA A 59 -1.47 -0.12 -17.43
C ALA A 59 -1.76 1.14 -16.59
N LEU A 60 -2.27 0.99 -15.36
CA LEU A 60 -2.57 2.12 -14.49
C LEU A 60 -1.28 2.88 -14.13
N PRO A 61 -1.37 4.22 -13.93
CA PRO A 61 -0.21 5.05 -13.59
C PRO A 61 0.14 4.92 -12.10
N VAL A 62 0.52 3.72 -11.69
CA VAL A 62 0.86 3.39 -10.30
C VAL A 62 2.24 2.76 -10.23
N ARG A 63 2.82 2.81 -9.02
CA ARG A 63 4.06 2.12 -8.70
C ARG A 63 3.83 1.19 -7.53
N PHE A 64 4.69 0.19 -7.42
CA PHE A 64 4.64 -0.87 -6.41
C PHE A 64 5.87 -0.80 -5.53
N TRP A 65 5.66 -0.90 -4.23
CA TRP A 65 6.75 -0.91 -3.26
C TRP A 65 6.54 -2.01 -2.23
N THR A 66 7.50 -2.93 -2.14
CA THR A 66 7.47 -4.00 -1.14
C THR A 66 7.93 -3.43 0.20
N VAL A 67 7.19 -3.71 1.26
CA VAL A 67 7.53 -3.24 2.61
C VAL A 67 8.73 -4.04 3.11
N SER A 68 9.86 -3.36 3.38
CA SER A 68 11.15 -4.00 3.65
C SER A 68 11.13 -5.04 4.76
N LYS A 69 10.50 -4.72 5.89
CA LYS A 69 10.45 -5.60 7.05
C LYS A 69 9.40 -6.70 6.94
N PHE A 70 8.41 -6.50 6.08
CA PHE A 70 7.28 -7.40 5.90
C PHE A 70 7.02 -7.57 4.41
N PRO A 71 7.89 -8.31 3.70
CA PRO A 71 7.87 -8.35 2.23
C PRO A 71 6.65 -9.02 1.63
N ASN A 72 5.77 -9.62 2.44
CA ASN A 72 4.49 -10.13 1.96
C ASN A 72 3.50 -9.01 1.61
N TYR A 73 3.79 -7.79 2.06
CA TYR A 73 2.90 -6.65 1.83
C TYR A 73 3.49 -5.70 0.81
N ILE A 74 2.64 -5.26 -0.12
CA ILE A 74 3.02 -4.40 -1.23
C ILE A 74 2.13 -3.17 -1.20
N VAL A 75 2.75 -1.98 -1.17
CA VAL A 75 2.04 -0.71 -1.26
C VAL A 75 1.95 -0.31 -2.73
N VAL A 76 0.73 -0.01 -3.19
CA VAL A 76 0.48 0.48 -4.54
C VAL A 76 0.06 1.94 -4.43
N TYR A 77 0.73 2.82 -5.18
CA TYR A 77 0.52 4.25 -5.04
C TYR A 77 0.65 4.97 -6.38
N ARG A 78 0.11 6.18 -6.42
CA ARG A 78 0.22 7.07 -7.58
C ARG A 78 1.34 8.08 -7.33
N PRO A 79 2.45 7.99 -8.08
CA PRO A 79 3.61 8.85 -7.80
C PRO A 79 3.42 10.30 -8.21
N ASP A 80 2.40 10.61 -9.00
CA ASP A 80 2.14 11.92 -9.56
C ASP A 80 1.12 12.75 -8.78
N THR A 81 0.73 12.30 -7.60
CA THR A 81 -0.26 13.01 -6.77
C THR A 81 0.41 13.66 -5.56
N ASN A 82 -0.20 14.76 -5.07
CA ASN A 82 0.27 15.47 -3.89
C ASN A 82 -0.96 15.98 -3.09
N PRO A 83 -1.22 15.47 -1.89
CA PRO A 83 -0.45 14.41 -1.20
C PRO A 83 -0.40 13.11 -1.98
N LEU A 84 0.64 12.31 -1.73
CA LEU A 84 0.80 11.03 -2.43
C LEU A 84 -0.39 10.12 -2.14
N GLN A 85 -1.06 9.65 -3.18
CA GLN A 85 -2.21 8.79 -3.01
C GLN A 85 -1.78 7.32 -2.90
N ILE A 86 -2.07 6.71 -1.76
CA ILE A 86 -1.90 5.28 -1.57
C ILE A 86 -3.18 4.61 -2.02
N VAL A 87 -3.09 3.85 -3.10
CA VAL A 87 -4.26 3.28 -3.77
C VAL A 87 -4.77 2.03 -3.07
N THR A 88 -3.86 1.14 -2.74
CA THR A 88 -4.19 -0.12 -2.06
C THR A 88 -2.94 -0.70 -1.41
N VAL A 89 -3.13 -1.59 -0.44
CA VAL A 89 -2.06 -2.38 0.16
C VAL A 89 -2.41 -3.84 -0.07
N LEU A 90 -1.52 -4.57 -0.73
CA LEU A 90 -1.76 -5.93 -1.17
C LEU A 90 -0.93 -6.93 -0.39
N HIS A 91 -1.51 -8.10 -0.17
CA HIS A 91 -0.74 -9.26 0.25
C HIS A 91 -0.20 -9.93 -1.02
N GLY A 92 1.09 -10.24 -1.05
CA GLY A 92 1.77 -10.73 -2.26
C GLY A 92 1.25 -12.05 -2.84
N LYS A 93 0.41 -12.77 -2.09
CA LYS A 93 -0.18 -14.03 -2.57
C LYS A 93 -1.50 -13.83 -3.30
N ARG A 94 -2.06 -12.62 -3.30
CA ARG A 94 -3.31 -12.33 -3.99
C ARG A 94 -3.06 -12.10 -5.47
N ASN A 95 -4.11 -12.25 -6.26
CA ASN A 95 -4.07 -11.90 -7.67
C ASN A 95 -4.06 -10.36 -7.78
N ILE A 96 -2.88 -9.79 -7.92
CA ILE A 96 -2.66 -8.34 -7.93
C ILE A 96 -3.43 -7.69 -9.07
N LYS A 97 -3.42 -8.30 -10.26
CA LYS A 97 -4.10 -7.74 -11.42
C LYS A 97 -5.61 -7.62 -11.19
N ALA A 98 -6.23 -8.67 -10.65
CA ALA A 98 -7.67 -8.65 -10.38
C ALA A 98 -8.03 -7.58 -9.36
N VAL A 99 -7.22 -7.42 -8.31
CA VAL A 99 -7.45 -6.40 -7.29
C VAL A 99 -7.34 -5.00 -7.90
N LEU A 100 -6.35 -4.76 -8.76
CA LEU A 100 -6.17 -3.46 -9.40
C LEU A 100 -7.27 -3.17 -10.42
N ASP A 101 -7.76 -4.18 -11.14
CA ASP A 101 -8.87 -4.00 -12.07
C ASP A 101 -10.14 -3.56 -11.32
N GLU A 102 -10.39 -4.12 -10.14
CA GLU A 102 -11.49 -3.64 -9.28
C GLU A 102 -11.27 -2.19 -8.88
N SER A 103 -10.04 -1.83 -8.50
CA SER A 103 -9.71 -0.47 -8.08
C SER A 103 -9.84 0.53 -9.22
N SER A 104 -9.57 0.13 -10.45
CA SER A 104 -9.64 1.02 -11.61
C SER A 104 -11.05 1.44 -11.98
N SER A 105 -12.06 0.72 -11.49
CA SER A 105 -13.45 1.10 -11.69
C SER A 105 -13.91 2.23 -10.78
N LEU A 106 -13.07 2.63 -9.86
CA LEU A 106 -13.35 3.75 -8.97
C LEU A 106 -12.94 5.12 -9.64
#